data_0ba1c326bd881c9f30e014f756746122
#
_entry.id   0ba1c326bd881c9f30e014f756746122
#
_cell.length_a   1.000
_cell.length_b   1.000
_cell.length_c   1.000
_cell.angle_alpha   90.00
_cell.angle_beta   90.00
_cell.angle_gamma   90.00
#
_symmetry.space_group_name_H-M   'P 1'
#
loop_
_entity.id
_entity.type
_entity.pdbx_description
1 polymer ?
#
loop_
_entity_poly.entity_id
_entity_poly.type
_entity_poly.pdbx_seq_one_letter_code
_entity_poly.pdbx_strand_id
1 'polypeptide(L)'
;MIEVKKVSEIGVEELAVYVHENIDDNGSTSKELSTFLSSAIAFIESYIDEGLEYIDKYPEFVTAVYVLVQDMHDNRTLYPDRSNLNYTVKSILDMHAGYVA
;
A
#
# COMPACT_ATOMS: atom_id res chain seq x y z
N MET A 1 15.29 4.96 11.63
CA MET A 1 14.20 4.79 10.63
C MET A 1 14.57 3.68 9.65
N ILE A 2 13.66 2.78 9.42
CA ILE A 2 13.88 1.70 8.45
C ILE A 2 13.66 2.27 7.05
N GLU A 3 14.65 2.06 6.20
CA GLU A 3 14.55 2.54 4.83
C GLU A 3 14.06 1.43 3.92
N VAL A 4 12.84 1.57 3.41
CA VAL A 4 12.25 0.62 2.49
C VAL A 4 12.25 1.23 1.11
N LYS A 5 12.86 0.55 0.15
CA LYS A 5 13.01 1.05 -1.23
C LYS A 5 12.10 0.33 -2.23
N LYS A 6 11.61 -0.84 -1.88
CA LYS A 6 10.78 -1.64 -2.76
C LYS A 6 9.53 -2.09 -2.03
N VAL A 7 8.44 -2.19 -2.76
CA VAL A 7 7.19 -2.67 -2.19
C VAL A 7 7.34 -4.07 -1.59
N SER A 8 8.10 -4.94 -2.26
CA SER A 8 8.30 -6.31 -1.76
C SER A 8 9.07 -6.37 -0.45
N GLU A 9 9.71 -5.28 -0.04
CA GLU A 9 10.44 -5.21 1.22
C GLU A 9 9.59 -4.73 2.39
N ILE A 10 8.36 -4.30 2.12
CA ILE A 10 7.50 -3.79 3.17
C ILE A 10 6.99 -4.95 4.03
N GLY A 11 7.23 -4.85 5.34
CA GLY A 11 6.72 -5.83 6.29
C GLY A 11 5.70 -5.20 7.21
N VAL A 12 5.04 -6.04 8.01
CA VAL A 12 4.03 -5.55 8.95
C VAL A 12 4.64 -4.64 10.01
N GLU A 13 5.91 -4.83 10.33
CA GLU A 13 6.58 -3.98 11.34
C GLU A 13 6.68 -2.55 10.87
N GLU A 14 7.09 -2.33 9.61
CA GLU A 14 7.16 -0.99 9.05
C GLU A 14 5.77 -0.36 8.96
N LEU A 15 4.78 -1.16 8.58
CA LEU A 15 3.41 -0.67 8.51
C LEU A 15 2.88 -0.28 9.88
N ALA A 16 3.17 -1.09 10.90
CA ALA A 16 2.73 -0.79 12.26
C ALA A 16 3.30 0.54 12.74
N VAL A 17 4.57 0.82 12.45
CA VAL A 17 5.18 2.09 12.79
C VAL A 17 4.46 3.23 12.07
N TYR A 18 4.18 3.05 10.79
CA TYR A 18 3.54 4.08 9.98
C TYR A 18 2.14 4.42 10.49
N VAL A 19 1.35 3.41 10.85
CA VAL A 19 -0.03 3.64 11.31
C VAL A 19 -0.15 3.77 12.83
N HIS A 20 0.96 3.77 13.55
CA HIS A 20 1.00 3.94 15.00
C HIS A 20 0.29 2.81 15.76
N GLU A 21 0.49 1.57 15.32
CA GLU A 21 -0.07 0.40 15.99
C GLU A 21 1.02 -0.40 16.68
N ASN A 22 0.62 -1.16 17.70
CA ASN A 22 1.49 -2.13 18.37
C ASN A 22 1.25 -3.52 17.82
N ILE A 23 2.34 -4.29 17.71
CA ILE A 23 2.24 -5.68 17.24
C ILE A 23 2.50 -6.66 18.40
N ASP A 24 2.27 -6.26 19.59
CA ASP A 24 2.54 -7.11 20.76
C ASP A 24 1.30 -7.90 21.23
N ASP A 25 0.24 -7.84 20.47
CA ASP A 25 -0.94 -8.60 20.77
C ASP A 25 -0.76 -10.05 20.31
N ASN A 26 -1.83 -10.80 20.22
CA ASN A 26 -1.77 -12.21 19.83
C ASN A 26 -1.74 -12.42 18.33
N GLY A 27 -1.19 -11.47 17.59
CA GLY A 27 -1.07 -11.58 16.15
C GLY A 27 -2.21 -10.96 15.34
N SER A 28 -3.20 -10.42 16.03
CA SER A 28 -4.37 -9.84 15.39
C SER A 28 -4.00 -8.63 14.53
N THR A 29 -3.19 -7.73 15.07
CA THR A 29 -2.73 -6.54 14.35
C THR A 29 -1.87 -6.91 13.15
N SER A 30 -0.98 -7.89 13.32
CA SER A 30 -0.14 -8.37 12.22
C SER A 30 -0.98 -8.92 11.07
N LYS A 31 -2.01 -9.69 11.37
CA LYS A 31 -2.90 -10.23 10.34
C LYS A 31 -3.65 -9.13 9.62
N GLU A 32 -4.15 -8.16 10.37
CA GLU A 32 -4.88 -7.04 9.78
C GLU A 32 -3.98 -6.24 8.84
N LEU A 33 -2.77 -5.90 9.29
CA LEU A 33 -1.85 -5.14 8.47
C LEU A 33 -1.39 -5.93 7.25
N SER A 34 -1.19 -7.22 7.40
CA SER A 34 -0.84 -8.09 6.28
C SER A 34 -1.95 -8.12 5.24
N THR A 35 -3.19 -8.15 5.68
CA THR A 35 -4.35 -8.10 4.78
C THR A 35 -4.41 -6.77 4.04
N PHE A 36 -4.23 -5.67 4.75
CA PHE A 36 -4.20 -4.35 4.12
C PHE A 36 -3.08 -4.24 3.10
N LEU A 37 -1.90 -4.77 3.44
CA LEU A 37 -0.77 -4.75 2.52
C LEU A 37 -1.08 -5.51 1.24
N SER A 38 -1.63 -6.71 1.36
CA SER A 38 -1.99 -7.53 0.20
C SER A 38 -3.04 -6.83 -0.65
N SER A 39 -4.04 -6.22 -0.02
CA SER A 39 -5.08 -5.49 -0.73
C SER A 39 -4.52 -4.27 -1.46
N ALA A 40 -3.60 -3.54 -0.82
CA ALA A 40 -2.99 -2.37 -1.44
C ALA A 40 -2.18 -2.77 -2.68
N ILE A 41 -1.38 -3.82 -2.56
CA ILE A 41 -0.57 -4.28 -3.69
C ILE A 41 -1.45 -4.77 -4.83
N ALA A 42 -2.48 -5.55 -4.52
CA ALA A 42 -3.40 -6.05 -5.55
C ALA A 42 -4.13 -4.90 -6.25
N PHE A 43 -4.52 -3.88 -5.49
CA PHE A 43 -5.16 -2.71 -6.07
C PHE A 43 -4.23 -1.99 -7.05
N ILE A 44 -2.98 -1.80 -6.66
CA ILE A 44 -1.99 -1.14 -7.52
C ILE A 44 -1.76 -1.96 -8.79
N GLU A 45 -1.56 -3.27 -8.63
CA GLU A 45 -1.35 -4.16 -9.78
C GLU A 45 -2.49 -4.07 -10.78
N SER A 46 -3.71 -4.06 -10.27
CA SER A 46 -4.90 -3.96 -11.12
C SER A 46 -5.02 -2.60 -11.78
N TYR A 47 -4.69 -1.55 -11.04
CA TYR A 47 -4.83 -0.18 -11.54
C TYR A 47 -3.87 0.09 -12.70
N ILE A 48 -2.62 -0.34 -12.57
CA ILE A 48 -1.59 -0.07 -13.58
C ILE A 48 -1.41 -1.23 -14.57
N ASP A 49 -2.09 -2.36 -14.33
CA ASP A 49 -1.98 -3.55 -15.17
C ASP A 49 -0.55 -4.07 -15.25
N GLU A 50 0.14 -4.10 -14.13
CA GLU A 50 1.51 -4.61 -14.03
C GLU A 50 1.65 -5.43 -12.77
N GLY A 51 2.67 -6.29 -12.72
CA GLY A 51 2.92 -7.11 -11.54
C GLY A 51 3.91 -6.49 -10.58
N LEU A 52 4.16 -7.20 -9.48
CA LEU A 52 5.07 -6.74 -8.43
C LEU A 52 6.47 -6.48 -8.94
N GLU A 53 6.93 -7.25 -9.93
CA GLU A 53 8.24 -7.06 -10.51
C GLU A 53 8.40 -5.66 -11.10
N TYR A 54 7.37 -5.17 -11.77
CA TYR A 54 7.37 -3.80 -12.29
C TYR A 54 7.32 -2.79 -11.15
N ILE A 55 6.45 -3.03 -10.19
CA ILE A 55 6.24 -2.12 -9.05
C ILE A 55 7.54 -1.94 -8.26
N ASP A 56 8.32 -3.00 -8.11
CA ASP A 56 9.57 -2.95 -7.35
C ASP A 56 10.64 -2.06 -8.00
N LYS A 57 10.47 -1.71 -9.26
CA LYS A 57 11.43 -0.83 -9.93
C LYS A 57 11.30 0.64 -9.54
N TYR A 58 10.19 1.00 -8.90
CA TYR A 58 9.87 2.41 -8.64
C TYR A 58 9.58 2.63 -7.16
N PRO A 59 10.48 3.34 -6.46
CA PRO A 59 10.29 3.56 -5.00
C PRO A 59 9.04 4.35 -4.65
N GLU A 60 8.49 5.13 -5.56
CA GLU A 60 7.28 5.90 -5.26
C GLU A 60 6.08 5.01 -4.94
N PHE A 61 6.08 3.76 -5.39
CA PHE A 61 5.01 2.84 -5.04
C PHE A 61 5.01 2.48 -3.56
N VAL A 62 6.17 2.59 -2.90
CA VAL A 62 6.23 2.38 -1.44
C VAL A 62 5.34 3.42 -0.74
N THR A 63 5.44 4.67 -1.16
CA THR A 63 4.58 5.73 -0.62
C THR A 63 3.11 5.41 -0.88
N ALA A 64 2.79 4.98 -2.10
CA ALA A 64 1.41 4.66 -2.44
C ALA A 64 0.86 3.55 -1.54
N VAL A 65 1.66 2.50 -1.30
CA VAL A 65 1.24 1.41 -0.43
C VAL A 65 0.98 1.90 0.99
N TYR A 66 1.90 2.69 1.54
CA TYR A 66 1.73 3.19 2.90
C TYR A 66 0.45 4.03 3.03
N VAL A 67 0.20 4.91 2.08
CA VAL A 67 -0.99 5.76 2.13
C VAL A 67 -2.26 4.92 2.00
N LEU A 68 -2.26 3.93 1.11
CA LEU A 68 -3.43 3.06 0.94
C LEU A 68 -3.69 2.24 2.21
N VAL A 69 -2.64 1.71 2.83
CA VAL A 69 -2.79 0.95 4.08
C VAL A 69 -3.35 1.86 5.18
N GLN A 70 -2.82 3.09 5.28
CA GLN A 70 -3.31 4.04 6.28
C GLN A 70 -4.79 4.34 6.07
N ASP A 71 -5.20 4.56 4.83
CA ASP A 71 -6.60 4.85 4.52
C ASP A 71 -7.51 3.67 4.88
N MET A 72 -7.10 2.46 4.54
CA MET A 72 -7.88 1.27 4.89
C MET A 72 -7.96 1.08 6.40
N HIS A 73 -6.85 1.33 7.08
CA HIS A 73 -6.78 1.21 8.54
C HIS A 73 -7.71 2.23 9.20
N ASP A 74 -7.66 3.48 8.74
CA ASP A 74 -8.46 4.55 9.34
C ASP A 74 -9.95 4.37 9.08
N ASN A 75 -10.30 3.88 7.91
CA ASN A 75 -11.69 3.75 7.49
C ASN A 75 -12.27 2.36 7.77
N ARG A 76 -11.45 1.45 8.30
CA ARG A 76 -11.86 0.08 8.60
C ARG A 76 -12.43 -0.64 7.40
N THR A 77 -11.79 -0.45 6.24
CA THR A 77 -12.18 -1.12 5.01
C THR A 77 -11.10 -2.10 4.58
N LEU A 78 -11.49 -3.12 3.82
CA LEU A 78 -10.56 -4.13 3.33
C LEU A 78 -10.11 -3.86 1.90
N TYR A 79 -10.63 -2.81 1.28
CA TYR A 79 -10.31 -2.46 -0.10
C TYR A 79 -10.09 -0.97 -0.23
N PRO A 80 -9.13 -0.55 -1.07
CA PRO A 80 -9.00 0.86 -1.36
C PRO A 80 -10.25 1.39 -2.07
N ASP A 81 -10.62 2.61 -1.78
CA ASP A 81 -11.77 3.25 -2.42
C ASP A 81 -11.31 3.92 -3.72
N ARG A 82 -11.54 3.23 -4.83
CA ARG A 82 -11.07 3.71 -6.13
C ARG A 82 -11.69 5.04 -6.54
N SER A 83 -12.93 5.28 -6.12
CA SER A 83 -13.63 6.51 -6.51
C SER A 83 -13.24 7.71 -5.64
N ASN A 84 -12.49 7.48 -4.57
CA ASN A 84 -12.11 8.53 -3.62
C ASN A 84 -10.67 8.37 -3.17
N LEU A 85 -9.77 8.15 -4.12
CA LEU A 85 -8.36 7.94 -3.81
C LEU A 85 -7.70 9.21 -3.30
N ASN A 86 -6.77 9.03 -2.37
CA ASN A 86 -5.87 10.08 -1.97
C ASN A 86 -5.17 10.64 -3.22
N TYR A 87 -5.05 11.96 -3.30
CA TYR A 87 -4.49 12.62 -4.47
C TYR A 87 -3.07 12.14 -4.79
N THR A 88 -2.23 11.98 -3.77
CA THR A 88 -0.86 11.52 -3.96
C THR A 88 -0.83 10.14 -4.58
N VAL A 89 -1.65 9.22 -4.07
CA VAL A 89 -1.74 7.87 -4.61
C VAL A 89 -2.22 7.91 -6.06
N LYS A 90 -3.28 8.66 -6.31
CA LYS A 90 -3.82 8.77 -7.66
C LYS A 90 -2.78 9.28 -8.65
N SER A 91 -2.02 10.30 -8.25
CA SER A 91 -0.98 10.86 -9.10
C SER A 91 0.10 9.83 -9.44
N ILE A 92 0.54 9.07 -8.44
CA ILE A 92 1.56 8.04 -8.65
C ILE A 92 1.03 6.96 -9.59
N LEU A 93 -0.17 6.47 -9.34
CA LEU A 93 -0.73 5.39 -10.13
C LEU A 93 -1.01 5.82 -11.56
N ASP A 94 -1.50 7.04 -11.75
CA ASP A 94 -1.80 7.54 -13.09
C ASP A 94 -0.54 7.68 -13.94
N MET A 95 0.60 8.03 -13.32
CA MET A 95 1.87 8.10 -14.04
C MET A 95 2.29 6.76 -14.63
N HIS A 96 1.87 5.68 -14.00
CA HIS A 96 2.27 4.32 -14.40
C HIS A 96 1.16 3.52 -15.06
N ALA A 97 -0.04 4.08 -15.17
CA ALA A 97 -1.19 3.33 -15.65
C ALA A 97 -1.11 2.98 -17.13
N GLY A 98 -0.25 3.66 -17.88
CA GLY A 98 -0.02 3.29 -19.28
C GLY A 98 -1.15 3.62 -20.23
N TYR A 99 -2.20 4.27 -19.78
CA TYR A 99 -3.24 4.69 -20.68
C TYR A 99 -3.12 6.18 -20.97
N VAL A 100 -3.59 6.54 -22.12
CA VAL A 100 -3.60 7.92 -22.57
C VAL A 100 -5.03 8.40 -22.48
N ALA A 101 -5.21 9.41 -21.69
CA ALA A 101 -6.55 9.99 -21.52
C ALA A 101 -7.02 10.62 -22.81
#